data_f32b101e33f756c08e401e5424064015
#
_entry.id   f32b101e33f756c08e401e5424064015
#
_cell.length_a   1.000
_cell.length_b   1.000
_cell.length_c   1.000
_cell.angle_alpha   90.00
_cell.angle_beta   90.00
_cell.angle_gamma   90.00
#
_symmetry.space_group_name_H-M   'P 1'
#
loop_
_entity.id
_entity.type
_entity.pdbx_description
1 polymer ?
#
loop_
_entity_poly.entity_id
_entity_poly.type
_entity_poly.pdbx_seq_one_letter_code
_entity_poly.pdbx_strand_id
1 'polypeptide(L)' 'MKLIEYIKQYKLTQNKFAIKSGLTRSAICRLLKCERFPTPDTMNKIELATLGQVTANDFLKQAQEKMIDGR' A
#
# COMPACT_ATOMS: atom_id res chain seq x y z
N MET A 1 -3.36 8.12 -5.00
CA MET A 1 -2.38 8.42 -3.93
C MET A 1 -1.62 7.16 -3.58
N LYS A 2 -0.31 7.26 -3.46
CA LYS A 2 0.51 6.12 -3.04
C LYS A 2 0.27 5.81 -1.56
N LEU A 3 0.44 4.55 -1.18
CA LEU A 3 0.22 4.13 0.20
C LEU A 3 1.10 4.90 1.18
N ILE A 4 2.38 5.09 0.84
CA ILE A 4 3.29 5.82 1.72
C ILE A 4 2.85 7.28 1.89
N GLU A 5 2.32 7.89 0.85
CA GLU A 5 1.80 9.25 0.92
C GLU A 5 0.59 9.33 1.83
N TYR A 6 -0.30 8.35 1.73
CA TYR A 6 -1.49 8.29 2.59
C TYR A 6 -1.10 8.18 4.06
N ILE A 7 -0.17 7.29 4.36
CA ILE A 7 0.29 7.08 5.73
C ILE A 7 0.91 8.35 6.30
N LYS A 8 1.74 9.03 5.52
CA LYS A 8 2.36 10.28 5.95
C LYS A 8 1.35 11.40 6.14
N GLN A 9 0.42 11.52 5.21
CA GLN A 9 -0.59 12.58 5.25
C GLN A 9 -1.47 12.50 6.50
N TYR A 10 -1.87 11.30 6.88
CA TYR A 10 -2.74 11.09 8.02
C TYR A 10 -1.97 10.74 9.30
N LYS A 11 -0.64 10.82 9.25
CA LYS A 11 0.24 10.56 10.40
C LYS A 11 -0.03 9.21 11.05
N LEU A 12 -0.26 8.21 10.22
CA LEU A 12 -0.50 6.84 10.67
C LEU A 12 0.81 6.10 10.82
N THR A 13 0.84 5.16 11.77
CA THR A 13 1.93 4.19 11.83
C THR A 13 1.57 2.99 10.96
N GLN A 14 2.57 2.20 10.59
CA GLN A 14 2.32 0.96 9.85
C GLN A 14 1.38 0.05 10.64
N ASN A 15 1.59 -0.03 11.94
CA ASN A 15 0.75 -0.86 12.81
C ASN A 15 -0.70 -0.38 12.83
N LYS A 16 -0.91 0.92 12.94
CA LYS A 16 -2.27 1.49 12.94
C LYS A 16 -2.97 1.24 11.62
N PHE A 17 -2.25 1.42 10.52
CA PHE A 17 -2.84 1.18 9.21
C PHE A 17 -3.15 -0.31 9.01
N ALA A 18 -2.28 -1.19 9.49
CA ALA A 18 -2.52 -2.64 9.42
C ALA A 18 -3.81 -3.01 10.13
N ILE A 19 -4.02 -2.49 11.32
CA ILE A 19 -5.25 -2.73 12.08
C ILE A 19 -6.46 -2.20 11.31
N LYS A 20 -6.34 -0.99 10.81
CA LYS A 20 -7.43 -0.34 10.07
C LYS A 20 -7.84 -1.12 8.81
N SER A 21 -6.86 -1.67 8.12
CA SER A 21 -7.10 -2.39 6.86
C SER A 21 -7.36 -3.89 7.05
N GLY A 22 -7.15 -4.40 8.26
CA GLY A 22 -7.29 -5.83 8.52
C GLY A 22 -6.11 -6.66 8.04
N LEU A 23 -4.96 -6.01 7.83
CA LEU A 23 -3.73 -6.67 7.39
C LEU A 23 -2.74 -6.76 8.55
N THR A 24 -1.64 -7.45 8.33
CA THR A 24 -0.55 -7.51 9.31
C THR A 24 0.42 -6.36 9.06
N ARG A 25 1.16 -6.00 10.11
CA ARG A 25 2.21 -4.99 9.99
C ARG A 25 3.27 -5.41 8.97
N SER A 26 3.61 -6.70 8.97
CA SER A 26 4.58 -7.23 8.00
C SER A 26 4.12 -7.04 6.57
N ALA A 27 2.84 -7.26 6.31
CA ALA A 27 2.28 -7.06 4.99
C ALA A 27 2.39 -5.60 4.56
N ILE A 28 2.05 -4.67 5.46
CA ILE A 28 2.16 -3.24 5.17
C ILE A 28 3.61 -2.85 4.89
N CYS A 29 4.54 -3.35 5.70
CA CYS A 29 5.95 -3.07 5.52
C CYS A 29 6.44 -3.51 4.13
N ARG A 30 6.06 -4.71 3.71
CA ARG A 30 6.44 -5.23 2.39
C ARG A 30 5.84 -4.42 1.26
N LEU A 31 4.61 -3.99 1.41
CA LEU A 31 3.96 -3.13 0.41
C LEU A 31 4.67 -1.79 0.29
N LEU A 32 5.08 -1.19 1.41
CA LEU A 32 5.78 0.08 1.40
C LEU A 32 7.17 -0.03 0.78
N LYS A 33 7.83 -1.17 0.94
CA LYS A 33 9.15 -1.42 0.36
C LYS A 33 9.07 -1.90 -1.08
N CYS A 34 7.87 -2.08 -1.62
CA CYS A 34 7.66 -2.59 -2.97
C CYS A 34 8.23 -3.99 -3.18
N GLU A 35 8.34 -4.79 -2.13
CA GLU A 35 8.83 -6.15 -2.23
C GLU A 35 7.82 -7.10 -2.84
N ARG A 36 6.54 -6.78 -2.71
CA ARG A 36 5.46 -7.60 -3.25
C ARG A 36 4.38 -6.74 -3.85
N PHE A 37 3.79 -7.27 -4.92
CA PHE A 37 2.58 -6.70 -5.46
C PHE A 37 1.40 -7.24 -4.65
N PRO A 38 0.47 -6.39 -4.19
CA PRO A 38 -0.64 -6.86 -3.37
C PRO A 38 -1.59 -7.75 -4.18
N THR A 39 -2.16 -8.76 -3.51
CA THR A 39 -3.20 -9.59 -4.12
C THR A 39 -4.48 -8.77 -4.28
N PRO A 40 -5.43 -9.22 -5.13
CA PRO A 40 -6.71 -8.51 -5.26
C PRO A 40 -7.44 -8.33 -3.93
N ASP A 41 -7.36 -9.33 -3.06
CA ASP A 41 -7.98 -9.24 -1.73
C ASP A 41 -7.33 -8.15 -0.88
N THR A 42 -6.00 -8.11 -0.89
CA THR A 42 -5.24 -7.08 -0.16
C THR A 42 -5.53 -5.69 -0.70
N MET A 43 -5.59 -5.54 -2.02
CA MET A 43 -5.94 -4.27 -2.65
C MET A 43 -7.31 -3.79 -2.22
N ASN A 44 -8.27 -4.71 -2.18
CA ASN A 44 -9.63 -4.40 -1.77
C ASN A 44 -9.69 -3.88 -0.35
N LYS A 45 -8.97 -4.54 0.55
CA LYS A 45 -8.89 -4.12 1.94
C LYS A 45 -8.28 -2.73 2.09
N ILE A 46 -7.21 -2.47 1.35
CA ILE A 46 -6.55 -1.16 1.38
C ILE A 46 -7.46 -0.08 0.80
N GLU A 47 -8.10 -0.37 -0.31
CA GLU A 47 -9.02 0.59 -0.94
C GLU A 47 -10.16 0.95 -0.01
N LEU A 48 -10.76 -0.04 0.64
CA LEU A 48 -11.83 0.20 1.61
C LEU A 48 -11.32 0.99 2.82
N ALA A 49 -10.15 0.65 3.32
CA ALA A 49 -9.58 1.33 4.48
C ALA A 49 -9.23 2.79 4.20
N THR A 50 -8.90 3.11 2.95
CA THR A 50 -8.52 4.47 2.54
C THR A 50 -9.65 5.21 1.84
N LEU A 51 -10.84 4.61 1.77
CA LEU A 51 -12.01 5.17 1.08
C LEU A 51 -11.69 5.51 -0.37
N GLY A 52 -10.95 4.64 -1.03
CA GLY A 52 -10.62 4.78 -2.44
C GLY A 52 -9.46 5.73 -2.75
N GLN A 53 -8.81 6.29 -1.74
CA GLN A 53 -7.67 7.19 -1.98
C GLN A 53 -6.42 6.43 -2.46
N VAL A 54 -6.24 5.21 -1.98
CA VAL A 54 -5.17 4.33 -2.45
C VAL A 54 -5.80 3.22 -3.26
N THR A 55 -5.46 3.15 -4.54
CA THR A 55 -6.10 2.22 -5.49
C THR A 55 -5.09 1.25 -6.04
N ALA A 56 -5.59 0.23 -6.74
CA ALA A 56 -4.73 -0.73 -7.44
C ALA A 56 -3.85 -0.04 -8.48
N ASN A 57 -4.35 1.01 -9.10
CA ASN A 57 -3.59 1.77 -10.09
C ASN A 57 -2.34 2.40 -9.50
N ASP A 58 -2.43 2.85 -8.24
CA ASP A 58 -1.27 3.42 -7.54
C ASP A 58 -0.19 2.37 -7.33
N PHE A 59 -0.58 1.13 -7.01
CA PHE A 59 0.37 0.03 -6.86
C PHE A 59 0.97 -0.36 -8.21
N LEU A 60 0.20 -0.31 -9.28
CA LEU A 60 0.72 -0.59 -10.62
C LEU A 60 1.80 0.41 -11.02
N LYS A 61 1.56 1.69 -10.78
CA LYS A 61 2.56 2.72 -11.07
C LYS A 61 3.83 2.51 -10.27
N GLN A 62 3.68 2.19 -9.00
CA GLN A 62 4.81 1.95 -8.10
C GLN A 62 5.62 0.74 -8.57
N ALA A 63 4.96 -0.33 -8.98
CA ALA A 63 5.64 -1.51 -9.49
C ALA A 63 6.38 -1.22 -10.79
N GLN A 64 5.78 -0.43 -11.67
CA GLN A 64 6.42 -0.04 -12.92
C GLN A 64 7.68 0.79 -12.68
N GLU A 65 7.59 1.75 -11.77
CA GLU A 65 8.74 2.58 -11.41
C GLU A 65 9.89 1.72 -10.86
N LYS A 66 9.57 0.76 -10.01
CA LYS A 66 10.56 -0.13 -9.45
C LYS A 66 11.19 -1.03 -10.52
N MET A 67 10.38 -1.52 -11.45
CA MET A 67 10.89 -2.35 -12.53
C MET A 67 11.85 -1.58 -13.43
N ILE A 68 11.54 -0.32 -13.72
CA ILE A 68 12.43 0.52 -14.52
C ILE A 68 13.74 0.74 -13.79
N ASP A 69 13.69 1.05 -12.51
CA ASP A 69 14.88 1.30 -11.69
C ASP A 69 15.70 0.03 -11.48
N GLY A 70 15.05 -1.11 -11.45
CA GLY A 70 15.71 -2.39 -11.25
C GLY A 70 16.45 -2.90 -12.47
N ARG A 71 16.40 -2.19 -13.55
CA ARG A 71 17.09 -2.54 -14.78
C ARG A 71 18.41 -1.79 -14.88
#